data_524a39e684ff7ed70d93f147dce8bc61
#
_entry.id   524a39e684ff7ed70d93f147dce8bc61
#
_cell.length_a   1.000
_cell.length_b   1.000
_cell.length_c   1.000
_cell.angle_alpha   90.00
_cell.angle_beta   90.00
_cell.angle_gamma   90.00
#
_symmetry.space_group_name_H-M   'P 1'
#
loop_
_entity.id
_entity.type
_entity.pdbx_description
1 polymer ?
#
loop_
_entity_poly.entity_id
_entity_poly.type
_entity_poly.pdbx_seq_one_letter_code
_entity_poly.pdbx_strand_id
1 'polypeptide(L)'
;MAKASKETFYLGNKNLPAPETNFQWNEVMIEDLERARKSILHFSRFFYIVNLDEGKQPIKLYNYQKRILKALTDNRFNVVLASRQIGKTTILTIFALWMICFQDDYRVLLIANKEATAINIFKRIRLAYEMLPNFLKPGVINYAKTGLELANGSSIGISTTTSDAARGESINCVTGESVVTVRDKITGKILKMPIREVANIL
;
A
#
# COMPACT_ATOMS: atom_id res chain seq x y z
N MET A 1 -8.75 21.58 35.61
CA MET A 1 -8.84 20.96 34.28
C MET A 1 -7.71 19.94 34.17
N ALA A 2 -8.02 18.64 34.22
CA ALA A 2 -7.04 17.58 34.07
C ALA A 2 -6.51 17.60 32.62
N LYS A 3 -5.18 17.73 32.44
CA LYS A 3 -4.54 17.51 31.15
C LYS A 3 -4.84 16.07 30.76
N ALA A 4 -5.63 15.88 29.69
CA ALA A 4 -5.77 14.58 29.06
C ALA A 4 -4.35 14.07 28.72
N SER A 5 -3.99 12.91 29.25
CA SER A 5 -2.75 12.25 28.90
C SER A 5 -2.78 12.01 27.40
N LYS A 6 -1.83 12.58 26.64
CA LYS A 6 -1.72 12.33 25.20
C LYS A 6 -1.58 10.82 25.01
N GLU A 7 -2.57 10.22 24.34
CA GLU A 7 -2.51 8.79 24.03
C GLU A 7 -1.31 8.54 23.09
N THR A 8 -0.36 7.74 23.54
CA THR A 8 0.84 7.40 22.78
C THR A 8 0.51 6.45 21.61
N PHE A 9 -0.63 5.76 21.68
CA PHE A 9 -1.06 4.77 20.71
C PHE A 9 -2.53 4.95 20.34
N TYR A 10 -2.87 4.74 19.08
CA TYR A 10 -4.23 4.84 18.58
C TYR A 10 -5.12 3.78 19.25
N LEU A 11 -6.16 4.22 19.97
CA LEU A 11 -7.09 3.38 20.75
C LEU A 11 -6.36 2.37 21.66
N GLY A 12 -5.18 2.73 22.20
CA GLY A 12 -4.42 1.87 23.10
C GLY A 12 -3.69 0.69 22.41
N ASN A 13 -3.73 0.56 21.09
CA ASN A 13 -3.02 -0.49 20.37
C ASN A 13 -1.55 -0.12 20.17
N LYS A 14 -0.65 -0.84 20.86
CA LYS A 14 0.81 -0.62 20.82
C LYS A 14 1.44 -0.72 19.42
N ASN A 15 0.77 -1.36 18.48
CA ASN A 15 1.21 -1.51 17.11
C ASN A 15 0.75 -0.34 16.21
N LEU A 16 -0.03 0.60 16.73
CA LEU A 16 -0.56 1.75 16.01
C LEU A 16 -0.13 3.03 16.73
N PRO A 17 0.99 3.66 16.35
CA PRO A 17 1.43 4.91 16.94
C PRO A 17 0.38 6.01 16.71
N ALA A 18 0.14 6.84 17.69
CA ALA A 18 -0.64 8.06 17.55
C ALA A 18 0.20 9.15 16.85
N PRO A 19 -0.41 10.22 16.29
CA PRO A 19 0.30 11.24 15.53
C PRO A 19 1.49 11.88 16.22
N GLU A 20 1.42 12.04 17.55
CA GLU A 20 2.47 12.70 18.33
C GLU A 20 3.30 11.72 19.19
N THR A 21 3.37 10.45 18.78
CA THR A 21 4.15 9.45 19.53
C THR A 21 5.64 9.78 19.48
N ASN A 22 6.27 9.99 20.64
CA ASN A 22 7.69 10.16 20.74
C ASN A 22 8.38 8.79 20.85
N PHE A 23 9.34 8.55 19.96
CA PHE A 23 10.20 7.37 20.00
C PHE A 23 11.58 7.71 20.55
N GLN A 24 12.16 6.79 21.29
CA GLN A 24 13.58 6.86 21.63
C GLN A 24 14.36 6.35 20.40
N TRP A 25 14.92 7.29 19.64
CA TRP A 25 15.70 7.00 18.43
C TRP A 25 17.10 6.52 18.81
N ASN A 26 17.58 5.51 18.10
CA ASN A 26 18.97 5.13 18.10
C ASN A 26 19.54 5.22 16.66
N GLU A 27 20.86 5.19 16.51
CA GLU A 27 21.54 5.35 15.22
C GLU A 27 21.09 4.30 14.19
N VAL A 28 20.89 3.05 14.62
CA VAL A 28 20.45 1.96 13.74
C VAL A 28 19.04 2.22 13.18
N MET A 29 18.12 2.72 14.01
CA MET A 29 16.76 3.06 13.57
C MET A 29 16.76 4.19 12.54
N ILE A 30 17.61 5.20 12.75
CA ILE A 30 17.75 6.34 11.82
C ILE A 30 18.31 5.85 10.48
N GLU A 31 19.36 5.05 10.52
CA GLU A 31 19.97 4.49 9.31
C GLU A 31 18.99 3.58 8.53
N ASP A 32 18.27 2.70 9.23
CA ASP A 32 17.27 1.84 8.63
C ASP A 32 16.08 2.63 8.05
N LEU A 33 15.64 3.70 8.71
CA LEU A 33 14.60 4.61 8.21
C LEU A 33 15.04 5.28 6.90
N GLU A 34 16.27 5.82 6.86
CA GLU A 34 16.78 6.45 5.65
C GLU A 34 16.95 5.47 4.50
N ARG A 35 17.45 4.27 4.78
CA ARG A 35 17.58 3.21 3.78
C ARG A 35 16.21 2.74 3.28
N ALA A 36 15.25 2.57 4.18
CA ALA A 36 13.88 2.18 3.83
C ALA A 36 13.19 3.25 2.97
N ARG A 37 13.39 4.55 3.27
CA ARG A 37 12.88 5.66 2.47
C ARG A 37 13.44 5.66 1.05
N LYS A 38 14.73 5.40 0.90
CA LYS A 38 15.42 5.39 -0.41
C LYS A 38 15.18 4.11 -1.22
N SER A 39 14.82 3.00 -0.58
CA SER A 39 14.72 1.69 -1.22
C SER A 39 13.55 0.87 -0.71
N ILE A 40 12.57 0.66 -1.59
CA ILE A 40 11.45 -0.24 -1.31
C ILE A 40 11.91 -1.67 -1.03
N LEU A 41 13.02 -2.11 -1.61
CA LEU A 41 13.60 -3.43 -1.36
C LEU A 41 14.18 -3.52 0.07
N HIS A 42 14.76 -2.43 0.58
CA HIS A 42 15.18 -2.38 1.98
C HIS A 42 13.97 -2.38 2.91
N PHE A 43 12.97 -1.55 2.62
CA PHE A 43 11.71 -1.51 3.37
C PHE A 43 11.01 -2.88 3.42
N SER A 44 11.04 -3.66 2.33
CA SER A 44 10.43 -4.98 2.29
C SER A 44 11.00 -5.98 3.31
N ARG A 45 12.21 -5.75 3.84
CA ARG A 45 12.84 -6.62 4.85
C ARG A 45 12.11 -6.60 6.19
N PHE A 46 11.34 -5.55 6.46
CA PHE A 46 10.54 -5.40 7.68
C PHE A 46 9.16 -6.05 7.59
N PHE A 47 8.84 -6.66 6.45
CA PHE A 47 7.59 -7.37 6.26
C PHE A 47 7.68 -8.83 6.71
N TYR A 48 6.54 -9.33 7.18
CA TYR A 48 6.38 -10.71 7.60
C TYR A 48 5.25 -11.37 6.82
N ILE A 49 5.41 -12.64 6.55
CA ILE A 49 4.36 -13.52 6.07
C ILE A 49 3.97 -14.47 7.21
N VAL A 50 2.71 -14.86 7.24
CA VAL A 50 2.25 -15.91 8.14
C VAL A 50 2.17 -17.19 7.32
N ASN A 51 3.05 -18.14 7.63
CA ASN A 51 3.01 -19.49 7.09
C ASN A 51 2.19 -20.36 8.05
N LEU A 52 1.38 -21.28 7.49
CA LEU A 52 0.54 -22.18 8.30
C LEU A 52 1.37 -23.14 9.14
N ASP A 53 2.53 -23.57 8.63
CA ASP A 53 3.37 -24.56 9.27
C ASP A 53 4.42 -23.94 10.23
N GLU A 54 4.94 -22.78 9.88
CA GLU A 54 6.09 -22.16 10.56
C GLU A 54 5.73 -20.83 11.24
N GLY A 55 4.47 -20.39 11.15
CA GLY A 55 3.98 -19.16 11.76
C GLY A 55 4.49 -17.89 11.08
N LYS A 56 4.86 -16.88 11.88
CA LYS A 56 5.31 -15.57 11.40
C LYS A 56 6.77 -15.63 10.98
N GLN A 57 7.05 -15.36 9.69
CA GLN A 57 8.41 -15.34 9.13
C GLN A 57 8.72 -14.05 8.36
N PRO A 58 9.98 -13.58 8.34
CA PRO A 58 10.40 -12.49 7.47
C PRO A 58 10.18 -12.86 6.01
N ILE A 59 9.69 -11.92 5.22
CA ILE A 59 9.49 -12.14 3.80
C ILE A 59 10.83 -12.28 3.06
N LYS A 60 10.93 -13.31 2.21
CA LYS A 60 12.03 -13.45 1.25
C LYS A 60 11.46 -13.26 -0.15
N LEU A 61 11.71 -12.10 -0.74
CA LEU A 61 11.22 -11.78 -2.08
C LEU A 61 11.99 -12.57 -3.15
N TYR A 62 11.26 -13.19 -4.06
CA TYR A 62 11.81 -13.77 -5.28
C TYR A 62 12.32 -12.69 -6.25
N ASN A 63 13.21 -13.04 -7.15
CA ASN A 63 13.79 -12.08 -8.10
C ASN A 63 12.75 -11.39 -8.98
N TYR A 64 11.69 -12.10 -9.42
CA TYR A 64 10.60 -11.51 -10.19
C TYR A 64 9.79 -10.50 -9.36
N GLN A 65 9.57 -10.76 -8.05
CA GLN A 65 8.89 -9.85 -7.15
C GLN A 65 9.68 -8.55 -6.94
N LYS A 66 11.00 -8.67 -6.77
CA LYS A 66 11.90 -7.51 -6.69
C LYS A 66 11.85 -6.67 -7.96
N ARG A 67 11.81 -7.32 -9.16
CA ARG A 67 11.68 -6.62 -10.43
C ARG A 67 10.33 -5.89 -10.54
N ILE A 68 9.23 -6.51 -10.11
CA ILE A 68 7.91 -5.86 -10.10
C ILE A 68 7.92 -4.65 -9.15
N LEU A 69 8.41 -4.78 -7.92
CA LEU A 69 8.51 -3.66 -6.99
C LEU A 69 9.32 -2.50 -7.57
N LYS A 70 10.46 -2.80 -8.21
CA LYS A 70 11.27 -1.78 -8.87
C LYS A 70 10.50 -1.12 -10.03
N ALA A 71 9.83 -1.89 -10.87
CA ALA A 71 9.03 -1.34 -11.96
C ALA A 71 7.91 -0.40 -11.45
N LEU A 72 7.26 -0.76 -10.33
CA LEU A 72 6.23 0.07 -9.69
C LEU A 72 6.77 1.40 -9.15
N THR A 73 8.04 1.43 -8.71
CA THR A 73 8.68 2.68 -8.25
C THR A 73 9.22 3.54 -9.39
N ASP A 74 9.72 2.90 -10.46
CA ASP A 74 10.41 3.59 -11.55
C ASP A 74 9.42 4.13 -12.62
N ASN A 75 8.19 3.58 -12.69
CA ASN A 75 7.22 3.93 -13.72
C ASN A 75 5.88 4.36 -13.12
N ARG A 76 5.32 5.43 -13.69
CA ARG A 76 3.99 5.95 -13.28
C ARG A 76 2.86 4.98 -13.60
N PHE A 77 2.93 4.30 -14.74
CA PHE A 77 1.91 3.35 -15.20
C PHE A 77 2.53 1.98 -15.37
N ASN A 78 1.90 0.98 -14.76
CA ASN A 78 2.38 -0.38 -14.77
C ASN A 78 1.23 -1.35 -15.07
N VAL A 79 1.46 -2.28 -15.98
CA VAL A 79 0.58 -3.43 -16.23
C VAL A 79 1.35 -4.69 -15.86
N VAL A 80 0.86 -5.44 -14.87
CA VAL A 80 1.51 -6.65 -14.39
C VAL A 80 0.69 -7.86 -14.78
N LEU A 81 1.08 -8.53 -15.86
CA LEU A 81 0.52 -9.82 -16.24
C LEU A 81 1.21 -10.94 -15.47
N ALA A 82 0.44 -11.66 -14.69
CA ALA A 82 1.00 -12.64 -13.79
C ALA A 82 0.00 -13.74 -13.42
N SER A 83 0.48 -14.99 -13.30
CA SER A 83 -0.33 -16.14 -12.90
C SER A 83 -0.92 -15.99 -11.50
N ARG A 84 -1.83 -16.89 -11.12
CA ARG A 84 -2.33 -16.95 -9.75
C ARG A 84 -1.21 -17.38 -8.78
N GLN A 85 -1.34 -17.00 -7.49
CA GLN A 85 -0.48 -17.44 -6.37
C GLN A 85 0.99 -17.01 -6.41
N ILE A 86 1.39 -16.07 -7.28
CA ILE A 86 2.75 -15.52 -7.30
C ILE A 86 3.02 -14.41 -6.27
N GLY A 87 2.08 -14.15 -5.37
CA GLY A 87 2.23 -13.13 -4.33
C GLY A 87 1.94 -11.70 -4.78
N LYS A 88 1.11 -11.48 -5.82
CA LYS A 88 0.70 -10.13 -6.28
C LYS A 88 0.21 -9.24 -5.16
N THR A 89 -0.70 -9.77 -4.32
CA THR A 89 -1.25 -9.01 -3.19
C THR A 89 -0.17 -8.57 -2.21
N THR A 90 0.81 -9.43 -1.93
CA THR A 90 1.94 -9.11 -1.05
C THR A 90 2.80 -7.99 -1.63
N ILE A 91 3.11 -8.06 -2.93
CA ILE A 91 3.87 -7.01 -3.65
C ILE A 91 3.14 -5.67 -3.58
N LEU A 92 1.83 -5.66 -3.87
CA LEU A 92 1.00 -4.46 -3.81
C LEU A 92 0.86 -3.92 -2.39
N THR A 93 0.79 -4.80 -1.37
CA THR A 93 0.79 -4.39 0.04
C THR A 93 2.09 -3.66 0.41
N ILE A 94 3.24 -4.21 0.03
CA ILE A 94 4.55 -3.58 0.27
C ILE A 94 4.62 -2.23 -0.41
N PHE A 95 4.22 -2.16 -1.69
CA PHE A 95 4.25 -0.92 -2.46
C PHE A 95 3.32 0.15 -1.88
N ALA A 96 2.06 -0.20 -1.60
CA ALA A 96 1.08 0.74 -1.05
C ALA A 96 1.52 1.30 0.32
N LEU A 97 2.03 0.43 1.21
CA LEU A 97 2.53 0.86 2.51
C LEU A 97 3.79 1.71 2.39
N TRP A 98 4.71 1.38 1.46
CA TRP A 98 5.89 2.18 1.22
C TRP A 98 5.52 3.60 0.77
N MET A 99 4.56 3.72 -0.16
CA MET A 99 4.11 5.03 -0.64
C MET A 99 3.52 5.87 0.48
N ILE A 100 2.58 5.35 1.26
CA ILE A 100 1.92 6.14 2.32
C ILE A 100 2.79 6.39 3.55
N CYS A 101 3.82 5.57 3.79
CA CYS A 101 4.74 5.78 4.91
C CYS A 101 5.80 6.85 4.61
N PHE A 102 6.22 7.00 3.35
CA PHE A 102 7.35 7.85 2.98
C PHE A 102 7.03 9.00 2.03
N GLN A 103 5.80 9.09 1.52
CA GLN A 103 5.30 10.23 0.77
C GLN A 103 4.25 10.95 1.60
N ASP A 104 4.26 12.28 1.57
CA ASP A 104 3.26 13.10 2.25
C ASP A 104 2.07 13.33 1.32
N ASP A 105 0.86 13.43 1.90
CA ASP A 105 -0.39 13.67 1.20
C ASP A 105 -0.70 12.67 0.06
N TYR A 106 -0.18 11.45 0.17
CA TYR A 106 -0.31 10.43 -0.87
C TYR A 106 -1.56 9.57 -0.67
N ARG A 107 -2.43 9.54 -1.68
CA ARG A 107 -3.68 8.79 -1.62
C ARG A 107 -3.65 7.56 -2.51
N VAL A 108 -3.81 6.39 -1.89
CA VAL A 108 -3.86 5.09 -2.57
C VAL A 108 -5.30 4.59 -2.58
N LEU A 109 -5.85 4.25 -3.73
CA LEU A 109 -7.13 3.60 -3.87
C LEU A 109 -6.97 2.17 -4.40
N LEU A 110 -7.45 1.20 -3.63
CA LEU A 110 -7.49 -0.20 -4.03
C LEU A 110 -8.87 -0.54 -4.60
N ILE A 111 -8.93 -0.88 -5.87
CA ILE A 111 -10.16 -1.26 -6.53
C ILE A 111 -10.16 -2.76 -6.83
N ALA A 112 -11.23 -3.45 -6.47
CA ALA A 112 -11.45 -4.84 -6.80
C ALA A 112 -12.85 -5.05 -7.36
N ASN A 113 -13.02 -6.14 -8.14
CA ASN A 113 -14.30 -6.48 -8.78
C ASN A 113 -15.42 -6.82 -7.79
N LYS A 114 -15.06 -7.21 -6.54
CA LYS A 114 -16.00 -7.53 -5.47
C LYS A 114 -15.55 -6.85 -4.18
N GLU A 115 -16.50 -6.29 -3.45
CA GLU A 115 -16.24 -5.65 -2.15
C GLU A 115 -15.55 -6.59 -1.15
N ALA A 116 -16.01 -7.84 -1.05
CA ALA A 116 -15.37 -8.82 -0.19
C ALA A 116 -13.89 -9.06 -0.53
N THR A 117 -13.52 -8.98 -1.81
CA THR A 117 -12.13 -9.10 -2.26
C THR A 117 -11.32 -7.87 -1.85
N ALA A 118 -11.87 -6.66 -2.03
CA ALA A 118 -11.24 -5.41 -1.60
C ALA A 118 -10.99 -5.42 -0.09
N ILE A 119 -12.00 -5.78 0.71
CA ILE A 119 -11.90 -5.89 2.17
C ILE A 119 -10.82 -6.92 2.58
N ASN A 120 -10.75 -8.08 1.91
CA ASN A 120 -9.75 -9.10 2.23
C ASN A 120 -8.31 -8.65 1.89
N ILE A 121 -8.12 -7.92 0.81
CA ILE A 121 -6.82 -7.31 0.48
C ILE A 121 -6.46 -6.28 1.56
N PHE A 122 -7.41 -5.42 1.91
CA PHE A 122 -7.19 -4.37 2.88
C PHE A 122 -6.89 -4.90 4.30
N LYS A 123 -7.54 -5.98 4.72
CA LYS A 123 -7.19 -6.68 5.98
C LYS A 123 -5.71 -7.09 6.03
N ARG A 124 -5.16 -7.55 4.91
CA ARG A 124 -3.72 -7.90 4.82
C ARG A 124 -2.83 -6.67 4.93
N ILE A 125 -3.22 -5.55 4.32
CA ILE A 125 -2.49 -4.28 4.42
C ILE A 125 -2.50 -3.78 5.86
N ARG A 126 -3.65 -3.80 6.54
CA ARG A 126 -3.77 -3.43 7.95
C ARG A 126 -2.86 -4.27 8.83
N LEU A 127 -2.92 -5.60 8.68
CA LEU A 127 -2.06 -6.51 9.42
C LEU A 127 -0.57 -6.23 9.15
N ALA A 128 -0.20 -6.03 7.90
CA ALA A 128 1.18 -5.70 7.54
C ALA A 128 1.62 -4.37 8.16
N TYR A 129 0.77 -3.34 8.16
CA TYR A 129 1.04 -2.06 8.82
C TYR A 129 1.24 -2.24 10.33
N GLU A 130 0.37 -2.98 11.02
CA GLU A 130 0.52 -3.27 12.45
C GLU A 130 1.85 -3.98 12.76
N MET A 131 2.29 -4.86 11.87
CA MET A 131 3.52 -5.65 12.04
C MET A 131 4.80 -4.89 11.74
N LEU A 132 4.74 -3.75 11.04
CA LEU A 132 5.92 -2.91 10.82
C LEU A 132 6.45 -2.35 12.13
N PRO A 133 7.76 -2.13 12.27
CA PRO A 133 8.34 -1.38 13.37
C PRO A 133 7.75 0.03 13.47
N ASN A 134 7.49 0.50 14.69
CA ASN A 134 6.84 1.80 14.88
C ASN A 134 7.65 2.98 14.33
N PHE A 135 8.99 2.89 14.31
CA PHE A 135 9.85 3.94 13.77
C PHE A 135 9.77 4.11 12.24
N LEU A 136 9.20 3.12 11.51
CA LEU A 136 9.06 3.17 10.05
C LEU A 136 7.71 3.70 9.59
N LYS A 137 6.78 3.97 10.50
CA LYS A 137 5.41 4.31 10.12
C LYS A 137 4.95 5.61 10.77
N PRO A 138 4.25 6.47 10.02
CA PRO A 138 3.60 7.65 10.56
C PRO A 138 2.53 7.29 11.58
N GLY A 139 2.15 8.23 12.44
CA GLY A 139 1.04 8.06 13.37
C GLY A 139 -0.29 7.84 12.66
N VAL A 140 -1.19 7.12 13.30
CA VAL A 140 -2.52 6.81 12.78
C VAL A 140 -3.53 7.86 13.22
N ILE A 141 -4.25 8.45 12.25
CA ILE A 141 -5.39 9.34 12.51
C ILE A 141 -6.69 8.54 12.49
N ASN A 142 -6.87 7.69 11.48
CA ASN A 142 -8.07 6.87 11.32
C ASN A 142 -7.71 5.45 10.89
N TYR A 143 -8.28 4.46 11.59
CA TYR A 143 -8.05 3.04 11.35
C TYR A 143 -9.37 2.29 11.21
N ALA A 144 -10.02 2.49 10.06
CA ALA A 144 -11.33 1.91 9.77
C ALA A 144 -11.23 0.55 9.07
N LYS A 145 -12.37 -0.11 8.87
CA LYS A 145 -12.48 -1.37 8.14
C LYS A 145 -12.16 -1.22 6.64
N THR A 146 -12.39 -0.04 6.10
CA THR A 146 -12.29 0.28 4.65
C THR A 146 -11.29 1.36 4.33
N GLY A 147 -10.60 1.92 5.33
CA GLY A 147 -9.65 3.01 5.15
C GLY A 147 -8.62 3.09 6.27
N LEU A 148 -7.44 3.61 5.94
CA LEU A 148 -6.34 3.95 6.84
C LEU A 148 -5.88 5.36 6.50
N GLU A 149 -5.85 6.25 7.51
CA GLU A 149 -5.36 7.62 7.37
C GLU A 149 -4.22 7.86 8.34
N LEU A 150 -3.16 8.48 7.86
CA LEU A 150 -1.91 8.70 8.59
C LEU A 150 -1.66 10.18 8.84
N ALA A 151 -0.84 10.46 9.85
CA ALA A 151 -0.51 11.83 10.29
C ALA A 151 0.26 12.66 9.25
N ASN A 152 0.89 12.03 8.27
CA ASN A 152 1.52 12.70 7.13
C ASN A 152 0.55 13.05 6.00
N GLY A 153 -0.77 13.01 6.25
CA GLY A 153 -1.81 13.32 5.26
C GLY A 153 -2.09 12.18 4.26
N SER A 154 -1.31 11.10 4.31
CA SER A 154 -1.46 9.99 3.37
C SER A 154 -2.55 9.02 3.80
N SER A 155 -3.18 8.37 2.82
CA SER A 155 -4.29 7.45 3.09
C SER A 155 -4.34 6.27 2.12
N ILE A 156 -4.96 5.17 2.58
CA ILE A 156 -5.38 4.06 1.72
C ILE A 156 -6.89 3.86 1.89
N GLY A 157 -7.61 3.88 0.77
CA GLY A 157 -9.02 3.52 0.70
C GLY A 157 -9.25 2.28 -0.16
N ILE A 158 -10.43 1.68 -0.04
CA ILE A 158 -10.88 0.60 -0.90
C ILE A 158 -12.18 0.97 -1.60
N SER A 159 -12.34 0.49 -2.83
CA SER A 159 -13.58 0.63 -3.59
C SER A 159 -13.83 -0.60 -4.47
N THR A 160 -15.02 -0.67 -5.04
CA THR A 160 -15.39 -1.66 -6.05
C THR A 160 -15.33 -1.04 -7.44
N THR A 161 -15.27 -1.87 -8.49
CA THR A 161 -15.28 -1.42 -9.89
C THR A 161 -16.67 -0.91 -10.31
N THR A 162 -17.15 0.14 -9.62
CA THR A 162 -18.35 0.89 -10.05
C THR A 162 -17.93 2.10 -10.87
N SER A 163 -18.85 2.63 -11.69
CA SER A 163 -18.57 3.82 -12.54
C SER A 163 -18.15 5.06 -11.73
N ASP A 164 -18.40 5.07 -10.42
CA ASP A 164 -18.18 6.20 -9.53
C ASP A 164 -17.04 5.98 -8.53
N ALA A 165 -16.30 4.87 -8.65
CA ALA A 165 -15.29 4.43 -7.66
C ALA A 165 -14.18 5.45 -7.34
N ALA A 166 -13.96 6.44 -8.19
CA ALA A 166 -12.93 7.46 -8.00
C ALA A 166 -13.43 8.88 -8.33
N ARG A 167 -14.75 9.07 -8.47
CA ARG A 167 -15.29 10.40 -8.78
C ARG A 167 -15.17 11.33 -7.58
N GLY A 168 -14.58 12.50 -7.83
CA GLY A 168 -14.44 13.55 -6.81
C GLY A 168 -13.26 13.41 -5.87
N GLU A 169 -12.46 12.34 -5.98
CA GLU A 169 -11.26 12.16 -5.17
C GLU A 169 -9.97 12.41 -5.97
N SER A 170 -9.04 13.14 -5.38
CA SER A 170 -7.68 13.29 -5.93
C SER A 170 -6.86 12.07 -5.51
N ILE A 171 -6.63 11.14 -6.44
CA ILE A 171 -5.95 9.86 -6.16
C ILE A 171 -4.61 9.83 -6.89
N ASN A 172 -3.55 9.48 -6.17
CA ASN A 172 -2.19 9.38 -6.70
C ASN A 172 -1.91 7.99 -7.29
N CYS A 173 -2.48 6.94 -6.71
CA CYS A 173 -2.30 5.56 -7.14
C CYS A 173 -3.60 4.78 -7.10
N VAL A 174 -3.94 4.12 -8.22
CA VAL A 174 -5.09 3.21 -8.35
C VAL A 174 -4.58 1.84 -8.74
N THR A 175 -5.01 0.81 -8.02
CA THR A 175 -4.67 -0.58 -8.34
C THR A 175 -5.94 -1.38 -8.63
N GLY A 176 -5.85 -2.36 -9.53
CA GLY A 176 -6.94 -3.30 -9.79
C GLY A 176 -7.47 -3.27 -11.22
N GLU A 177 -8.75 -3.61 -11.36
CA GLU A 177 -9.43 -3.73 -12.67
C GLU A 177 -10.05 -2.40 -13.13
N SER A 178 -9.29 -1.32 -13.03
CA SER A 178 -9.77 0.00 -13.47
C SER A 178 -9.98 0.02 -14.99
N VAL A 179 -11.09 0.61 -15.43
CA VAL A 179 -11.34 0.88 -16.86
C VAL A 179 -10.53 2.09 -17.26
N VAL A 180 -9.68 1.92 -18.25
CA VAL A 180 -8.87 2.99 -18.81
C VAL A 180 -9.32 3.33 -20.22
N THR A 181 -9.11 4.59 -20.61
CA THR A 181 -9.32 5.04 -21.98
C THR A 181 -7.97 4.96 -22.71
N VAL A 182 -7.90 4.12 -23.72
CA VAL A 182 -6.71 3.91 -24.53
C VAL A 182 -6.95 4.50 -25.92
N ARG A 183 -5.96 5.23 -26.45
CA ARG A 183 -5.98 5.72 -27.83
C ARG A 183 -4.99 4.91 -28.65
N ASP A 184 -5.48 4.23 -29.66
CA ASP A 184 -4.64 3.59 -30.65
C ASP A 184 -3.84 4.67 -31.42
N LYS A 185 -2.51 4.54 -31.42
CA LYS A 185 -1.62 5.53 -32.05
C LYS A 185 -1.69 5.52 -33.56
N ILE A 186 -2.06 4.39 -34.16
CA ILE A 186 -2.10 4.20 -35.64
C ILE A 186 -3.45 4.65 -36.16
N THR A 187 -4.55 4.15 -35.57
CA THR A 187 -5.90 4.41 -36.09
C THR A 187 -6.56 5.63 -35.44
N GLY A 188 -6.02 6.15 -34.32
CA GLY A 188 -6.59 7.23 -33.53
C GLY A 188 -7.86 6.84 -32.76
N LYS A 189 -8.29 5.58 -32.83
CA LYS A 189 -9.51 5.09 -32.19
C LYS A 189 -9.39 5.10 -30.69
N ILE A 190 -10.42 5.59 -30.02
CA ILE A 190 -10.51 5.62 -28.55
C ILE A 190 -11.29 4.39 -28.09
N LEU A 191 -10.68 3.59 -27.22
CA LEU A 191 -11.27 2.40 -26.62
C LEU A 191 -11.34 2.58 -25.10
N LYS A 192 -12.45 2.18 -24.49
CA LYS A 192 -12.58 2.05 -23.04
C LYS A 192 -12.54 0.58 -22.71
N MET A 193 -11.54 0.17 -21.92
CA MET A 193 -11.38 -1.24 -21.55
C MET A 193 -10.78 -1.37 -20.15
N PRO A 194 -10.99 -2.49 -19.46
CA PRO A 194 -10.29 -2.81 -18.23
C PRO A 194 -8.78 -2.79 -18.44
N ILE A 195 -8.03 -2.26 -17.48
CA ILE A 195 -6.56 -2.13 -17.59
C ILE A 195 -5.89 -3.48 -17.87
N ARG A 196 -6.49 -4.60 -17.42
CA ARG A 196 -6.02 -5.97 -17.70
C ARG A 196 -6.03 -6.34 -19.19
N GLU A 197 -6.91 -5.72 -19.96
CA GLU A 197 -7.06 -6.01 -21.40
C GLU A 197 -6.11 -5.19 -22.27
N VAL A 198 -5.53 -4.12 -21.72
CA VAL A 198 -4.53 -3.28 -22.40
C VAL A 198 -3.28 -4.10 -22.76
N ALA A 199 -2.90 -5.06 -21.91
CA ALA A 199 -1.76 -5.93 -22.16
C ALA A 199 -1.91 -6.86 -23.36
N ASN A 200 -3.15 -7.07 -23.86
CA ASN A 200 -3.42 -7.89 -25.06
C ASN A 200 -3.34 -7.08 -26.37
N ILE A 201 -3.15 -5.76 -26.27
CA ILE A 201 -3.15 -4.83 -27.40
C ILE A 201 -1.73 -4.26 -27.64
N LEU A 202 -0.84 -4.38 -26.65
CA LEU A 202 0.57 -4.00 -26.70
C LEU A 202 1.44 -5.17 -27.17
#